data_6f4904991584ad64bb6f1d71cee82b74
#
_entry.id   6f4904991584ad64bb6f1d71cee82b74
#
_cell.length_a   1.000
_cell.length_b   1.000
_cell.length_c   1.000
_cell.angle_alpha   90.00
_cell.angle_beta   90.00
_cell.angle_gamma   90.00
#
_symmetry.space_group_name_H-M   'P 1'
#
loop_
_entity.id
_entity.type
_entity.pdbx_description
1 polymer ?
#
loop_
_entity_poly.entity_id
_entity_poly.type
_entity_poly.pdbx_seq_one_letter_code
_entity_poly.pdbx_strand_id
1 'polypeptide(L)'
;MEISNRTLGFVNAPSLIQKAVARCLDEKPDVAFYDENRRMLYEGLTKSGFTCIRPDGAFYLWVKSPVSDEKAFVEEGKKLRILMVPGSSFGCSGYVRLAYCVSHETVRHSLPAFEELAKVYGLQKG
;
A
#
# COMPACT_ATOMS: atom_id res chain seq x y z
N MET A 1 7.65 -21.64 -17.52
CA MET A 1 7.99 -21.17 -16.16
C MET A 1 9.01 -22.06 -15.44
N GLU A 2 8.89 -23.37 -15.43
CA GLU A 2 9.86 -24.26 -14.75
C GLU A 2 11.31 -24.11 -15.23
N ILE A 3 11.52 -24.04 -16.54
CA ILE A 3 12.87 -23.89 -17.12
C ILE A 3 13.51 -22.55 -16.72
N SER A 4 12.73 -21.47 -16.76
CA SER A 4 13.21 -20.13 -16.37
C SER A 4 13.61 -20.07 -14.90
N ASN A 5 12.79 -20.65 -14.01
CA ASN A 5 13.10 -20.73 -12.59
C ASN A 5 14.37 -21.51 -12.31
N ARG A 6 14.57 -22.65 -12.98
CA ARG A 6 15.80 -23.45 -12.85
C ARG A 6 17.03 -22.71 -13.36
N THR A 7 16.91 -22.03 -14.50
CA THR A 7 18.01 -21.24 -15.09
C THR A 7 18.44 -20.10 -14.17
N LEU A 8 17.48 -19.49 -13.46
CA LEU A 8 17.73 -18.40 -12.50
C LEU A 8 18.11 -18.90 -11.10
N GLY A 9 18.19 -20.22 -10.87
CA GLY A 9 18.58 -20.81 -9.59
C GLY A 9 17.47 -20.92 -8.56
N PHE A 10 16.21 -20.56 -8.89
CA PHE A 10 15.06 -20.66 -7.98
C PHE A 10 14.42 -22.05 -8.03
N VAL A 11 15.20 -23.09 -7.76
CA VAL A 11 14.76 -24.48 -7.91
C VAL A 11 13.86 -24.92 -6.75
N ASN A 12 14.24 -24.54 -5.52
CA ASN A 12 13.54 -24.91 -4.29
C ASN A 12 13.56 -23.77 -3.28
N ALA A 13 12.54 -23.74 -2.41
CA ALA A 13 12.61 -22.88 -1.23
C ALA A 13 13.79 -23.28 -0.33
N PRO A 14 14.46 -22.33 0.36
CA PRO A 14 15.56 -22.64 1.28
C PRO A 14 15.13 -23.64 2.35
N SER A 15 15.95 -24.66 2.62
CA SER A 15 15.60 -25.76 3.54
C SER A 15 15.29 -25.28 4.96
N LEU A 16 15.94 -24.21 5.42
CA LEU A 16 15.65 -23.59 6.71
C LEU A 16 14.23 -23.06 6.76
N ILE A 17 13.78 -22.37 5.71
CA ILE A 17 12.43 -21.82 5.62
C ILE A 17 11.40 -22.95 5.54
N GLN A 18 11.68 -24.02 4.78
CA GLN A 18 10.78 -25.19 4.76
C GLN A 18 10.59 -25.81 6.15
N LYS A 19 11.68 -25.93 6.95
CA LYS A 19 11.60 -26.44 8.32
C LYS A 19 10.83 -25.50 9.26
N ALA A 20 10.99 -24.20 9.09
CA ALA A 20 10.24 -23.20 9.86
C ALA A 20 8.75 -23.26 9.53
N VAL A 21 8.39 -23.23 8.24
CA VAL A 21 7.01 -23.32 7.77
C VAL A 21 6.33 -24.59 8.26
N ALA A 22 7.02 -25.74 8.22
CA ALA A 22 6.47 -27.01 8.71
C ALA A 22 6.06 -26.99 10.20
N ARG A 23 6.58 -26.05 10.98
CA ARG A 23 6.21 -25.84 12.39
C ARG A 23 5.16 -24.76 12.62
N CYS A 24 4.80 -24.02 11.57
CA CYS A 24 3.88 -22.89 11.62
C CYS A 24 2.65 -23.12 10.72
N LEU A 25 2.33 -24.37 10.38
CA LEU A 25 1.21 -24.69 9.47
C LEU A 25 -0.14 -24.30 10.06
N ASP A 26 -0.29 -24.32 11.38
CA ASP A 26 -1.52 -23.98 12.08
C ASP A 26 -1.60 -22.49 12.48
N GLU A 27 -0.51 -21.73 12.26
CA GLU A 27 -0.47 -20.32 12.56
C GLU A 27 -1.30 -19.51 11.56
N LYS A 28 -2.02 -18.52 12.06
CA LYS A 28 -2.85 -17.63 11.25
C LYS A 28 -2.32 -16.20 11.33
N PRO A 29 -2.31 -15.46 10.20
CA PRO A 29 -1.99 -14.04 10.24
C PRO A 29 -3.05 -13.29 11.05
N ASP A 30 -2.62 -12.23 11.73
CA ASP A 30 -3.54 -11.33 12.44
C ASP A 30 -4.28 -10.44 11.44
N VAL A 31 -5.37 -10.97 10.90
CA VAL A 31 -6.21 -10.26 9.92
C VAL A 31 -6.86 -9.03 10.53
N ALA A 32 -7.19 -9.06 11.83
CA ALA A 32 -7.80 -7.93 12.52
C ALA A 32 -6.87 -6.72 12.58
N PHE A 33 -5.57 -6.96 12.82
CA PHE A 33 -4.55 -5.93 12.76
C PHE A 33 -4.50 -5.22 11.40
N TYR A 34 -4.51 -5.97 10.32
CA TYR A 34 -4.48 -5.39 8.97
C TYR A 34 -5.79 -4.70 8.61
N ASP A 35 -6.93 -5.22 9.08
CA ASP A 35 -8.24 -4.58 8.85
C ASP A 35 -8.36 -3.23 9.56
N GLU A 36 -7.81 -3.12 10.77
CA GLU A 36 -7.75 -1.84 11.47
C GLU A 36 -6.90 -0.81 10.72
N ASN A 37 -5.72 -1.19 10.24
CA ASN A 37 -4.88 -0.33 9.38
C ASN A 37 -5.61 0.09 8.12
N ARG A 38 -6.27 -0.86 7.44
CA ARG A 38 -7.07 -0.60 6.25
C ARG A 38 -8.14 0.46 6.51
N ARG A 39 -8.90 0.30 7.59
CA ARG A 39 -9.96 1.25 7.98
C ARG A 39 -9.40 2.63 8.29
N MET A 40 -8.38 2.69 9.15
CA MET A 40 -7.75 3.97 9.52
C MET A 40 -7.24 4.73 8.29
N LEU A 41 -6.53 4.06 7.39
CA LEU A 41 -5.96 4.70 6.21
C LEU A 41 -7.07 5.12 5.23
N TYR A 42 -8.03 4.23 4.93
CA TYR A 42 -9.14 4.51 4.04
C TYR A 42 -9.99 5.69 4.52
N GLU A 43 -10.42 5.66 5.79
CA GLU A 43 -11.25 6.71 6.38
C GLU A 43 -10.50 8.04 6.48
N GLY A 44 -9.23 8.02 6.90
CA GLY A 44 -8.40 9.22 6.98
C GLY A 44 -8.18 9.90 5.64
N LEU A 45 -7.89 9.13 4.59
CA LEU A 45 -7.72 9.66 3.24
C LEU A 45 -9.02 10.18 2.65
N THR A 46 -10.11 9.45 2.79
CA THR A 46 -11.43 9.87 2.31
C THR A 46 -11.86 11.16 3.01
N LYS A 47 -11.66 11.26 4.32
CA LYS A 47 -11.94 12.48 5.09
C LYS A 47 -11.08 13.67 4.64
N SER A 48 -9.88 13.43 4.16
CA SER A 48 -8.99 14.46 3.61
C SER A 48 -9.34 14.85 2.16
N GLY A 49 -10.37 14.25 1.57
CA GLY A 49 -10.85 14.56 0.22
C GLY A 49 -10.27 13.69 -0.90
N PHE A 50 -9.47 12.68 -0.58
CA PHE A 50 -8.99 11.75 -1.60
C PHE A 50 -10.06 10.76 -2.03
N THR A 51 -10.10 10.44 -3.32
CA THR A 51 -10.94 9.36 -3.85
C THR A 51 -10.18 8.05 -3.75
N CYS A 52 -10.66 7.14 -2.91
CA CYS A 52 -10.04 5.85 -2.66
C CYS A 52 -10.96 4.72 -3.12
N ILE A 53 -10.38 3.66 -3.72
CA ILE A 53 -11.09 2.41 -3.95
C ILE A 53 -11.05 1.62 -2.64
N ARG A 54 -12.23 1.33 -2.07
CA ARG A 54 -12.32 0.54 -0.84
C ARG A 54 -11.79 -0.87 -1.10
N PRO A 55 -10.71 -1.30 -0.42
CA PRO A 55 -10.20 -2.64 -0.62
C PRO A 55 -11.01 -3.66 0.18
N ASP A 56 -11.37 -4.78 -0.47
CA ASP A 56 -12.04 -5.92 0.18
C ASP A 56 -11.05 -7.00 0.62
N GLY A 57 -9.76 -6.82 0.35
CA GLY A 57 -8.69 -7.75 0.72
C GLY A 57 -7.31 -7.23 0.33
N ALA A 58 -6.31 -8.12 0.41
CA ALA A 58 -4.90 -7.82 0.19
C ALA A 58 -4.34 -6.80 1.20
N PHE A 59 -3.27 -6.09 0.84
CA PHE A 59 -2.55 -5.17 1.73
C PHE A 59 -2.37 -3.78 1.10
N TYR A 60 -3.16 -3.47 0.07
CA TYR A 60 -2.97 -2.28 -0.73
C TYR A 60 -4.26 -1.49 -0.89
N LEU A 61 -4.12 -0.17 -0.78
CA LEU A 61 -5.17 0.81 -1.06
C LEU A 61 -4.83 1.55 -2.36
N TRP A 62 -5.80 1.64 -3.25
CA TRP A 62 -5.70 2.43 -4.46
C TRP A 62 -6.32 3.80 -4.24
N VAL A 63 -5.53 4.83 -4.49
CA VAL A 63 -5.94 6.24 -4.36
C VAL A 63 -5.86 6.88 -5.74
N LYS A 64 -6.93 7.51 -6.16
CA LYS A 64 -6.96 8.26 -7.41
C LYS A 64 -6.03 9.47 -7.28
N SER A 65 -5.13 9.64 -8.24
CA SER A 65 -4.29 10.83 -8.31
C SER A 65 -5.15 12.09 -8.54
N PRO A 66 -4.95 13.17 -7.80
CA PRO A 66 -5.67 14.43 -8.02
C PRO A 66 -5.25 15.14 -9.32
N VAL A 67 -4.15 14.70 -9.92
CA VAL A 67 -3.60 15.24 -11.19
C VAL A 67 -3.41 14.11 -12.18
N SER A 68 -3.39 14.46 -13.47
CA SER A 68 -3.22 13.47 -14.56
C SER A 68 -1.88 12.76 -14.53
N ASP A 69 -0.82 13.44 -14.06
CA ASP A 69 0.50 12.86 -13.86
C ASP A 69 0.63 12.31 -12.43
N GLU A 70 0.34 11.04 -12.26
CA GLU A 70 0.48 10.36 -10.98
C GLU A 70 1.93 10.30 -10.47
N LYS A 71 2.92 10.41 -11.35
CA LYS A 71 4.34 10.44 -10.95
C LYS A 71 4.69 11.76 -10.27
N ALA A 72 4.17 12.87 -10.81
CA ALA A 72 4.30 14.18 -10.14
C ALA A 72 3.64 14.16 -8.74
N PHE A 73 2.47 13.51 -8.61
CA PHE A 73 1.82 13.31 -7.32
C PHE A 73 2.68 12.49 -6.35
N VAL A 74 3.31 11.42 -6.83
CA VAL A 74 4.25 10.61 -6.02
C VAL A 74 5.45 11.44 -5.55
N GLU A 75 6.04 12.25 -6.43
CA GLU A 75 7.18 13.10 -6.06
C GLU A 75 6.80 14.17 -5.01
N GLU A 76 5.60 14.74 -5.11
CA GLU A 76 5.10 15.66 -4.10
C GLU A 76 4.89 14.97 -2.74
N GLY A 77 4.34 13.75 -2.75
CA GLY A 77 4.20 12.94 -1.54
C GLY A 77 5.54 12.63 -0.87
N LYS A 78 6.60 12.37 -1.64
CA LYS A 78 7.94 12.14 -1.09
C LYS A 78 8.48 13.31 -0.28
N LYS A 79 8.16 14.54 -0.65
CA LYS A 79 8.57 15.75 0.11
C LYS A 79 7.96 15.74 1.52
N LEU A 80 6.77 15.12 1.66
CA LEU A 80 6.08 14.92 2.93
C LEU A 80 6.38 13.56 3.57
N ARG A 81 7.39 12.84 3.09
CA ARG A 81 7.81 11.50 3.54
C ARG A 81 6.74 10.43 3.33
N ILE A 82 5.84 10.63 2.38
CA ILE A 82 4.85 9.63 1.97
C ILE A 82 5.42 8.86 0.78
N LEU A 83 5.55 7.54 0.94
CA LEU A 83 5.99 6.65 -0.13
C LEU A 83 4.78 6.00 -0.80
N MET A 84 4.59 6.31 -2.07
CA MET A 84 3.52 5.79 -2.91
C MET A 84 4.14 5.14 -4.16
N VAL A 85 3.44 4.20 -4.75
CA VAL A 85 3.86 3.57 -6.01
C VAL A 85 2.90 4.00 -7.12
N PRO A 86 3.41 4.53 -8.27
CA PRO A 86 2.56 4.91 -9.40
C PRO A 86 1.77 3.70 -9.92
N GLY A 87 0.51 3.91 -10.21
CA GLY A 87 -0.38 2.86 -10.69
C GLY A 87 -0.02 2.37 -12.09
N SER A 88 0.60 3.21 -12.92
CA SER A 88 1.11 2.81 -14.24
C SER A 88 2.07 1.62 -14.18
N SER A 89 2.80 1.45 -13.08
CA SER A 89 3.65 0.27 -12.84
C SER A 89 2.85 -1.05 -12.74
N PHE A 90 1.53 -0.97 -12.59
CA PHE A 90 0.60 -2.09 -12.47
C PHE A 90 -0.51 -2.04 -13.52
N GLY A 91 -0.35 -1.24 -14.59
CA GLY A 91 -1.36 -1.07 -15.63
C GLY A 91 -2.59 -0.23 -15.20
N CYS A 92 -2.50 0.51 -14.08
CA CYS A 92 -3.59 1.31 -13.53
C CYS A 92 -3.18 2.80 -13.45
N SER A 93 -3.00 3.43 -14.63
CA SER A 93 -2.65 4.86 -14.71
C SER A 93 -3.71 5.76 -14.07
N GLY A 94 -3.28 6.90 -13.53
CA GLY A 94 -4.14 7.85 -12.84
C GLY A 94 -4.43 7.48 -11.37
N TYR A 95 -3.78 6.43 -10.86
CA TYR A 95 -3.86 6.00 -9.46
C TYR A 95 -2.47 5.85 -8.86
N VAL A 96 -2.42 5.88 -7.53
CA VAL A 96 -1.25 5.46 -6.77
C VAL A 96 -1.63 4.35 -5.80
N ARG A 97 -0.69 3.47 -5.51
CA ARG A 97 -0.85 2.36 -4.59
C ARG A 97 -0.15 2.65 -3.27
N LEU A 98 -0.86 2.50 -2.18
CA LEU A 98 -0.36 2.56 -0.81
C LEU A 98 -0.41 1.17 -0.18
N ALA A 99 0.62 0.83 0.62
CA ALA A 99 0.60 -0.37 1.43
C ALA A 99 0.16 -0.02 2.86
N TYR A 100 -0.71 -0.86 3.46
CA TYR A 100 -1.10 -0.74 4.86
C TYR A 100 -0.62 -1.91 5.75
N CYS A 101 0.28 -2.74 5.21
CA CYS A 101 0.96 -3.79 5.99
C CYS A 101 2.17 -3.21 6.77
N VAL A 102 1.90 -2.22 7.58
CA VAL A 102 2.86 -1.49 8.41
C VAL A 102 2.34 -1.41 9.85
N SER A 103 3.10 -0.83 10.79
CA SER A 103 2.59 -0.63 12.15
C SER A 103 1.40 0.35 12.18
N HIS A 104 0.49 0.21 13.16
CA HIS A 104 -0.59 1.18 13.40
C HIS A 104 -0.06 2.59 13.58
N GLU A 105 1.08 2.72 14.24
CA GLU A 105 1.74 4.00 14.46
C GLU A 105 2.15 4.66 13.15
N THR A 106 2.70 3.89 12.21
CA THR A 106 3.07 4.38 10.87
C THR A 106 1.84 4.91 10.13
N VAL A 107 0.73 4.18 10.15
CA VAL A 107 -0.53 4.63 9.53
C VAL A 107 -0.98 5.93 10.18
N ARG A 108 -1.06 5.96 11.51
CA ARG A 108 -1.54 7.13 12.27
C ARG A 108 -0.69 8.38 12.01
N HIS A 109 0.64 8.24 11.98
CA HIS A 109 1.56 9.35 11.73
C HIS A 109 1.55 9.81 10.27
N SER A 110 1.12 8.97 9.33
CA SER A 110 1.01 9.38 7.92
C SER A 110 -0.20 10.27 7.64
N LEU A 111 -1.29 10.19 8.43
CA LEU A 111 -2.51 10.92 8.15
C LEU A 111 -2.35 12.44 8.12
N PRO A 112 -1.63 13.09 9.05
CA PRO A 112 -1.37 14.53 8.97
C PRO A 112 -0.62 14.94 7.69
N ALA A 113 0.33 14.12 7.24
CA ALA A 113 1.06 14.38 6.00
C ALA A 113 0.15 14.27 4.76
N PHE A 114 -0.80 13.33 4.76
CA PHE A 114 -1.83 13.26 3.72
C PHE A 114 -2.80 14.46 3.76
N GLU A 115 -3.12 14.99 4.95
CA GLU A 115 -3.92 16.22 5.05
C GLU A 115 -3.17 17.43 4.44
N GLU A 116 -1.86 17.51 4.63
CA GLU A 116 -1.04 18.56 3.99
C GLU A 116 -0.97 18.35 2.48
N LEU A 117 -0.78 17.12 2.03
CA LEU A 117 -0.78 16.80 0.60
C LEU A 117 -2.13 17.14 -0.05
N ALA A 118 -3.25 16.89 0.63
CA ALA A 118 -4.58 17.26 0.17
C ALA A 118 -4.73 18.78 -0.02
N LYS A 119 -4.18 19.58 0.90
CA LYS A 119 -4.20 21.05 0.79
C LYS A 119 -3.41 21.55 -0.42
N VAL A 120 -2.25 20.92 -0.73
CA VAL A 120 -1.44 21.28 -1.91
C VAL A 120 -2.26 21.17 -3.20
N TYR A 121 -3.15 20.18 -3.26
CA TYR A 121 -4.01 19.93 -4.42
C TYR A 121 -5.42 20.53 -4.29
N GLY A 122 -5.68 21.31 -3.25
CA GLY A 122 -7.00 21.96 -3.05
C GLY A 122 -8.14 20.97 -2.83
N LEU A 123 -7.87 19.77 -2.32
CA LEU A 123 -8.91 18.80 -2.02
C LEU A 123 -9.71 19.28 -0.78
N GLN A 124 -11.03 19.21 -0.89
CA GLN A 124 -11.90 19.60 0.21
C GLN A 124 -12.16 18.41 1.12
N LYS A 125 -12.18 18.65 2.44
CA LYS A 125 -12.62 17.66 3.41
C LYS A 125 -14.07 17.26 3.13
N GLY A 126 -14.29 15.98 2.92
CA GLY A 126 -15.62 15.40 2.76
C GLY A 126 -16.35 15.28 4.11
#